data_73d3d24ad164daaa0600968d3430fd05
#
_entry.id   73d3d24ad164daaa0600968d3430fd05
#
_cell.length_a   1.000
_cell.length_b   1.000
_cell.length_c   1.000
_cell.angle_alpha   90.00
_cell.angle_beta   90.00
_cell.angle_gamma   90.00
#
_symmetry.space_group_name_H-M   'P 1'
#
loop_
_entity.id
_entity.type
_entity.pdbx_description
1 polymer ?
#
loop_
_entity_poly.entity_id
_entity_poly.type
_entity_poly.pdbx_seq_one_letter_code
_entity_poly.pdbx_strand_id
1 'polypeptide(L)'
;MFADDLKLWNIVDIPGGPEAIQRALDRLWEWSILWLMPINRAKCSVLRIGAANPPTRYVLGGGELPVVTQQVDLGVVHASALHSGDNWKKAACRGFRMMWFIRRSFGILTAKLFVKLFSAFVRPHLEYCIQACPPCLNRDKMDLERVLRVGTRLVQGLRGQTYPERLLSLGMYSMHYRRIRGDLILTYRILTGKIGPDLSGLFSPATLPSLRGHPLKLHKPRSDRIRTETRLSRRVIDRWNSLPDHVVREPTVKGFARQLDALGWQQQTFPFS
;
A
#
# COMPACT_ATOMS: atom_id res chain seq x y z
N MET A 1 -5.51 17.41 -2.00
CA MET A 1 -5.12 18.30 -0.87
C MET A 1 -5.33 17.54 0.42
N PHE A 2 -4.41 17.60 1.34
CA PHE A 2 -4.53 17.01 2.68
C PHE A 2 -4.00 18.01 3.70
N ALA A 3 -4.89 18.54 4.56
CA ALA A 3 -4.60 19.68 5.44
C ALA A 3 -3.97 20.83 4.65
N ASP A 4 -2.74 21.22 4.98
CA ASP A 4 -1.94 22.25 4.33
C ASP A 4 -1.05 21.73 3.17
N ASP A 5 -0.99 20.40 2.97
CA ASP A 5 -0.24 19.81 1.86
C ASP A 5 -1.05 19.85 0.55
N LEU A 6 -0.46 20.47 -0.49
CA LEU A 6 -1.04 20.58 -1.82
C LEU A 6 -0.16 19.86 -2.84
N LYS A 7 -0.79 19.10 -3.73
CA LYS A 7 -0.13 18.36 -4.79
C LYS A 7 -0.80 18.66 -6.12
N LEU A 8 -0.01 19.15 -7.06
CA LEU A 8 -0.39 19.31 -8.45
C LEU A 8 0.27 18.19 -9.28
N TRP A 9 -0.45 17.66 -10.23
CA TRP A 9 0.09 16.65 -11.16
C TRP A 9 -0.56 16.77 -12.53
N ASN A 10 0.19 16.41 -13.56
CA ASN A 10 -0.31 16.32 -14.92
C ASN A 10 0.53 15.34 -15.74
N ILE A 11 -0.01 14.91 -16.88
CA ILE A 11 0.72 14.15 -17.88
C ILE A 11 1.53 15.13 -18.70
N VAL A 12 2.86 14.96 -18.77
CA VAL A 12 3.79 15.94 -19.36
C VAL A 12 4.34 15.52 -20.72
N ASP A 13 4.06 14.31 -21.17
CA ASP A 13 4.41 13.78 -22.50
C ASP A 13 3.35 14.06 -23.58
N ILE A 14 2.33 14.85 -23.25
CA ILE A 14 1.31 15.35 -24.18
C ILE A 14 1.52 16.84 -24.46
N PRO A 15 1.13 17.33 -25.66
CA PRO A 15 1.20 18.76 -25.99
C PRO A 15 0.47 19.64 -24.96
N GLY A 16 1.11 20.69 -24.49
CA GLY A 16 0.56 21.61 -23.50
C GLY A 16 0.55 21.10 -22.04
N GLY A 17 1.04 19.88 -21.78
CA GLY A 17 1.09 19.29 -20.45
C GLY A 17 1.95 20.07 -19.45
N PRO A 18 3.20 20.40 -19.77
CA PRO A 18 4.06 21.23 -18.93
C PRO A 18 3.49 22.63 -18.69
N GLU A 19 2.97 23.27 -19.71
CA GLU A 19 2.37 24.62 -19.65
C GLU A 19 1.12 24.62 -18.76
N ALA A 20 0.35 23.54 -18.75
CA ALA A 20 -0.82 23.41 -17.88
C ALA A 20 -0.41 23.37 -16.40
N ILE A 21 0.72 22.72 -16.06
CA ILE A 21 1.26 22.73 -14.69
C ILE A 21 1.70 24.16 -14.33
N GLN A 22 2.44 24.85 -15.21
CA GLN A 22 2.88 26.20 -14.93
C GLN A 22 1.69 27.15 -14.70
N ARG A 23 0.68 27.13 -15.58
CA ARG A 23 -0.55 27.92 -15.38
C ARG A 23 -1.26 27.60 -14.04
N ALA A 24 -1.25 26.35 -13.61
CA ALA A 24 -1.84 25.98 -12.33
C ALA A 24 -1.01 26.52 -11.14
N LEU A 25 0.32 26.54 -11.26
CA LEU A 25 1.21 27.14 -10.26
C LEU A 25 1.03 28.66 -10.18
N ASP A 26 0.88 29.33 -11.31
CA ASP A 26 0.66 30.80 -11.35
C ASP A 26 -0.66 31.17 -10.68
N ARG A 27 -1.75 30.46 -11.00
CA ARG A 27 -3.06 30.66 -10.34
C ARG A 27 -3.01 30.35 -8.83
N LEU A 28 -2.27 29.32 -8.44
CA LEU A 28 -2.09 28.98 -7.02
C LEU A 28 -1.35 30.07 -6.29
N TRP A 29 -0.32 30.65 -6.92
CA TRP A 29 0.44 31.76 -6.35
C TRP A 29 -0.44 33.00 -6.18
N GLU A 30 -1.18 33.42 -7.21
CA GLU A 30 -2.15 34.53 -7.18
C GLU A 30 -3.18 34.33 -6.08
N TRP A 31 -3.74 33.11 -5.99
CA TRP A 31 -4.69 32.75 -4.94
C TRP A 31 -4.09 32.89 -3.54
N SER A 32 -2.85 32.45 -3.37
CA SER A 32 -2.16 32.51 -2.07
C SER A 32 -1.93 33.94 -1.58
N ILE A 33 -1.67 34.86 -2.49
CA ILE A 33 -1.52 36.29 -2.20
C ILE A 33 -2.90 36.90 -1.86
N LEU A 34 -3.91 36.62 -2.67
CA LEU A 34 -5.26 37.15 -2.47
C LEU A 34 -5.85 36.76 -1.12
N TRP A 35 -5.63 35.50 -0.71
CA TRP A 35 -6.19 34.97 0.54
C TRP A 35 -5.24 35.11 1.74
N LEU A 36 -4.10 35.80 1.59
CA LEU A 36 -3.09 35.96 2.63
C LEU A 36 -2.62 34.63 3.24
N MET A 37 -2.53 33.59 2.42
CA MET A 37 -2.05 32.26 2.79
C MET A 37 -0.72 31.96 2.09
N PRO A 38 0.41 32.45 2.62
CA PRO A 38 1.69 32.38 1.93
C PRO A 38 2.18 30.92 1.75
N ILE A 39 2.56 30.59 0.52
CA ILE A 39 3.13 29.29 0.21
C ILE A 39 4.62 29.30 0.56
N ASN A 40 5.06 28.31 1.34
CA ASN A 40 6.47 28.14 1.67
C ASN A 40 7.23 27.47 0.50
N ARG A 41 7.81 28.31 -0.38
CA ARG A 41 8.57 27.84 -1.55
C ARG A 41 9.74 26.92 -1.21
N ALA A 42 10.40 27.13 -0.06
CA ALA A 42 11.53 26.28 0.36
C ALA A 42 11.13 24.83 0.63
N LYS A 43 9.84 24.57 0.88
CA LYS A 43 9.28 23.21 1.02
C LYS A 43 8.71 22.65 -0.28
N CYS A 44 8.57 23.49 -1.31
CA CYS A 44 8.03 23.04 -2.61
C CYS A 44 9.11 22.35 -3.45
N SER A 45 8.74 21.32 -4.18
CA SER A 45 9.64 20.58 -5.05
C SER A 45 8.91 19.95 -6.24
N VAL A 46 9.65 19.63 -7.27
CA VAL A 46 9.14 18.94 -8.47
C VAL A 46 9.65 17.52 -8.47
N LEU A 47 8.77 16.55 -8.48
CA LEU A 47 9.10 15.14 -8.66
C LEU A 47 8.70 14.71 -10.09
N ARG A 48 9.68 14.38 -10.90
CA ARG A 48 9.45 13.84 -12.25
C ARG A 48 9.32 12.33 -12.18
N ILE A 49 8.19 11.80 -12.65
CA ILE A 49 7.89 10.37 -12.62
C ILE A 49 7.95 9.79 -14.04
N GLY A 50 8.77 8.76 -14.22
CA GLY A 50 8.97 8.10 -15.51
C GLY A 50 10.21 8.56 -16.25
N ALA A 51 10.53 7.88 -17.37
CA ALA A 51 11.76 8.12 -18.13
C ALA A 51 11.63 9.26 -19.16
N ALA A 52 10.42 9.49 -19.69
CA ALA A 52 10.17 10.43 -20.77
C ALA A 52 9.65 11.79 -20.25
N ASN A 53 10.34 12.35 -19.25
CA ASN A 53 9.97 13.68 -18.76
C ASN A 53 10.81 14.76 -19.45
N PRO A 54 10.19 15.79 -20.05
CA PRO A 54 10.92 16.93 -20.59
C PRO A 54 11.67 17.66 -19.45
N PRO A 55 12.82 18.30 -19.76
CA PRO A 55 13.62 19.03 -18.77
C PRO A 55 13.00 20.39 -18.38
N THR A 56 11.69 20.49 -18.37
CA THR A 56 10.94 21.73 -18.10
C THR A 56 11.24 22.23 -16.68
N ARG A 57 11.50 23.51 -16.55
CA ARG A 57 11.65 24.21 -15.26
C ARG A 57 10.32 24.82 -14.88
N TYR A 58 9.95 24.68 -13.60
CA TYR A 58 8.73 25.26 -13.06
C TYR A 58 9.06 26.36 -12.09
N VAL A 59 8.29 27.43 -12.16
CA VAL A 59 8.47 28.63 -11.35
C VAL A 59 7.26 28.86 -10.46
N LEU A 60 7.47 29.26 -9.21
CA LEU A 60 6.40 29.65 -8.29
C LEU A 60 6.76 30.99 -7.64
N GLY A 61 5.97 32.05 -7.87
CA GLY A 61 6.20 33.36 -7.31
C GLY A 61 7.59 33.94 -7.65
N GLY A 62 8.04 33.77 -8.90
CA GLY A 62 9.33 34.29 -9.39
C GLY A 62 10.55 33.44 -9.01
N GLY A 63 10.38 32.31 -8.27
CA GLY A 63 11.47 31.40 -7.91
C GLY A 63 11.34 30.05 -8.58
N GLU A 64 12.44 29.51 -9.12
CA GLU A 64 12.48 28.17 -9.70
C GLU A 64 12.32 27.10 -8.61
N LEU A 65 11.50 26.07 -8.87
CA LEU A 65 11.30 24.96 -7.97
C LEU A 65 12.39 23.89 -8.15
N PRO A 66 12.99 23.39 -7.07
CA PRO A 66 14.02 22.36 -7.15
C PRO A 66 13.42 21.04 -7.63
N VAL A 67 14.13 20.36 -8.55
CA VAL A 67 13.78 19.01 -9.00
C VAL A 67 14.42 18.02 -8.06
N VAL A 68 13.59 17.11 -7.52
CA VAL A 68 14.03 16.06 -6.61
C VAL A 68 13.83 14.67 -7.21
N THR A 69 14.64 13.72 -6.79
CA THR A 69 14.53 12.31 -7.21
C THR A 69 13.60 11.51 -6.29
N GLN A 70 13.34 12.04 -5.09
CA GLN A 70 12.45 11.43 -4.10
C GLN A 70 11.71 12.52 -3.32
N GLN A 71 10.45 12.28 -3.02
CA GLN A 71 9.61 13.14 -2.18
C GLN A 71 8.83 12.28 -1.19
N VAL A 72 8.72 12.76 0.04
CA VAL A 72 7.84 12.14 1.05
C VAL A 72 6.47 12.80 0.93
N ASP A 73 5.45 12.00 0.70
CA ASP A 73 4.05 12.43 0.63
C ASP A 73 3.22 11.55 1.56
N LEU A 74 2.53 12.15 2.53
CA LEU A 74 1.76 11.44 3.57
C LEU A 74 2.53 10.28 4.22
N GLY A 75 3.82 10.49 4.49
CA GLY A 75 4.70 9.49 5.12
C GLY A 75 5.19 8.37 4.19
N VAL A 76 4.81 8.40 2.91
CA VAL A 76 5.27 7.46 1.88
C VAL A 76 6.35 8.11 1.02
N VAL A 77 7.44 7.41 0.78
CA VAL A 77 8.50 7.88 -0.12
C VAL A 77 8.12 7.56 -1.55
N HIS A 78 7.93 8.60 -2.36
CA HIS A 78 7.76 8.51 -3.80
C HIS A 78 9.08 8.81 -4.50
N ALA A 79 9.56 7.88 -5.31
CA ALA A 79 10.76 8.05 -6.11
C ALA A 79 10.41 8.26 -7.59
N SER A 80 11.22 9.04 -8.31
CA SER A 80 11.08 9.28 -9.76
C SER A 80 11.01 7.98 -10.57
N ALA A 81 11.76 6.96 -10.15
CA ALA A 81 11.76 5.64 -10.74
C ALA A 81 10.58 4.74 -10.30
N LEU A 82 9.66 5.24 -9.47
CA LEU A 82 8.54 4.49 -8.88
C LEU A 82 8.96 3.22 -8.12
N HIS A 83 10.17 3.22 -7.53
CA HIS A 83 10.62 2.14 -6.66
C HIS A 83 10.13 2.36 -5.24
N SER A 84 9.44 1.37 -4.69
CA SER A 84 8.93 1.40 -3.30
C SER A 84 9.91 0.79 -2.28
N GLY A 85 11.06 0.28 -2.71
CA GLY A 85 12.00 -0.47 -1.87
C GLY A 85 12.50 0.30 -0.64
N ASP A 86 12.86 1.58 -0.81
CA ASP A 86 13.32 2.43 0.30
C ASP A 86 12.24 2.63 1.36
N ASN A 87 10.98 2.73 0.94
CA ASN A 87 9.85 2.82 1.85
C ASN A 87 9.71 1.56 2.72
N TRP A 88 9.82 0.37 2.11
CA TRP A 88 9.68 -0.91 2.80
C TRP A 88 10.87 -1.22 3.70
N LYS A 89 12.08 -0.87 3.27
CA LYS A 89 13.27 -0.93 4.12
C LYS A 89 13.13 -0.06 5.37
N LYS A 90 12.66 1.18 5.21
CA LYS A 90 12.36 2.08 6.35
C LYS A 90 11.27 1.51 7.25
N ALA A 91 10.20 0.93 6.68
CA ALA A 91 9.11 0.30 7.43
C ALA A 91 9.61 -0.89 8.25
N ALA A 92 10.39 -1.79 7.66
CA ALA A 92 11.01 -2.91 8.36
C ALA A 92 11.94 -2.45 9.50
N CYS A 93 12.79 -1.45 9.24
CA CYS A 93 13.67 -0.87 10.28
C CYS A 93 12.87 -0.27 11.45
N ARG A 94 11.76 0.43 11.17
CA ARG A 94 10.85 0.94 12.24
C ARG A 94 10.22 -0.21 13.00
N GLY A 95 9.76 -1.25 12.31
CA GLY A 95 9.21 -2.46 12.90
C GLY A 95 10.21 -3.14 13.84
N PHE A 96 11.46 -3.32 13.41
CA PHE A 96 12.53 -3.89 14.25
C PHE A 96 12.83 -3.01 15.47
N ARG A 97 12.95 -1.69 15.30
CA ARG A 97 13.18 -0.77 16.43
C ARG A 97 12.08 -0.90 17.47
N MET A 98 10.82 -0.94 17.04
CA MET A 98 9.68 -1.11 17.94
C MET A 98 9.69 -2.49 18.62
N MET A 99 10.03 -3.55 17.89
CA MET A 99 10.20 -4.89 18.48
C MET A 99 11.27 -4.93 19.57
N TRP A 100 12.43 -4.29 19.34
CA TRP A 100 13.48 -4.21 20.34
C TRP A 100 13.09 -3.36 21.54
N PHE A 101 12.36 -2.27 21.33
CA PHE A 101 11.79 -1.48 22.41
C PHE A 101 10.85 -2.34 23.29
N ILE A 102 9.92 -3.07 22.67
CA ILE A 102 9.02 -4.00 23.39
C ILE A 102 9.84 -5.04 24.17
N ARG A 103 10.84 -5.65 23.54
CA ARG A 103 11.69 -6.65 24.19
C ARG A 103 12.42 -6.11 25.43
N ARG A 104 12.87 -4.86 25.37
CA ARG A 104 13.58 -4.22 26.51
C ARG A 104 12.62 -3.83 27.62
N SER A 105 11.41 -3.40 27.29
CA SER A 105 10.42 -2.93 28.26
C SER A 105 9.71 -4.07 28.99
N PHE A 106 9.62 -5.25 28.39
CA PHE A 106 8.94 -6.40 28.97
C PHE A 106 9.90 -7.58 29.12
N GLY A 107 10.14 -8.02 30.35
CA GLY A 107 11.05 -9.13 30.65
C GLY A 107 10.57 -10.45 30.04
N ILE A 108 9.28 -10.76 30.15
CA ILE A 108 8.64 -11.96 29.63
C ILE A 108 7.51 -11.57 28.68
N LEU A 109 7.56 -12.08 27.46
CA LEU A 109 6.52 -11.90 26.46
C LEU A 109 5.64 -13.16 26.38
N THR A 110 4.49 -13.12 27.03
CA THR A 110 3.46 -14.16 26.86
C THR A 110 2.78 -14.03 25.49
N ALA A 111 2.17 -15.10 24.98
CA ALA A 111 1.46 -15.09 23.70
C ALA A 111 0.43 -13.96 23.59
N LYS A 112 -0.43 -13.81 24.61
CA LYS A 112 -1.47 -12.76 24.66
C LYS A 112 -0.89 -11.35 24.66
N LEU A 113 0.17 -11.11 25.42
CA LEU A 113 0.83 -9.81 25.49
C LEU A 113 1.52 -9.48 24.17
N PHE A 114 2.26 -10.43 23.59
CA PHE A 114 2.93 -10.25 22.30
C PHE A 114 1.96 -9.87 21.18
N VAL A 115 0.84 -10.62 21.03
CA VAL A 115 -0.16 -10.33 19.98
C VAL A 115 -0.72 -8.92 20.12
N LYS A 116 -1.01 -8.46 21.34
CA LYS A 116 -1.49 -7.10 21.59
C LYS A 116 -0.44 -6.05 21.22
N LEU A 117 0.78 -6.18 21.75
CA LEU A 117 1.86 -5.21 21.51
C LEU A 117 2.29 -5.17 20.04
N PHE A 118 2.45 -6.33 19.41
CA PHE A 118 2.77 -6.40 17.99
C PHE A 118 1.69 -5.75 17.14
N SER A 119 0.42 -6.04 17.43
CA SER A 119 -0.71 -5.49 16.68
C SER A 119 -0.87 -3.98 16.83
N ALA A 120 -0.58 -3.44 18.02
CA ALA A 120 -0.74 -2.01 18.28
C ALA A 120 0.47 -1.18 17.82
N PHE A 121 1.70 -1.68 18.00
CA PHE A 121 2.90 -0.85 17.86
C PHE A 121 3.81 -1.26 16.69
N VAL A 122 3.84 -2.52 16.28
CA VAL A 122 4.73 -2.97 15.20
C VAL A 122 4.01 -3.05 13.87
N ARG A 123 2.86 -3.73 13.85
CA ARG A 123 2.09 -3.98 12.63
C ARG A 123 1.69 -2.73 11.85
N PRO A 124 1.28 -1.61 12.45
CA PRO A 124 0.94 -0.41 11.70
C PRO A 124 2.09 0.11 10.83
N HIS A 125 3.35 -0.01 11.28
CA HIS A 125 4.50 0.38 10.48
C HIS A 125 4.72 -0.52 9.27
N LEU A 126 4.37 -1.82 9.37
CA LEU A 126 4.56 -2.81 8.31
C LEU A 126 3.43 -2.82 7.27
N GLU A 127 2.24 -2.31 7.63
CA GLU A 127 1.05 -2.35 6.79
C GLU A 127 0.63 -0.97 6.26
N TYR A 128 1.26 0.11 6.71
CA TYR A 128 0.89 1.45 6.27
C TYR A 128 1.02 1.59 4.76
N CYS A 129 -0.04 2.03 4.12
CA CYS A 129 -0.12 2.28 2.66
C CYS A 129 0.16 1.06 1.76
N ILE A 130 0.11 -0.17 2.29
CA ILE A 130 0.53 -1.39 1.57
C ILE A 130 -0.35 -1.68 0.35
N GLN A 131 -1.61 -1.24 0.34
CA GLN A 131 -2.52 -1.42 -0.79
C GLN A 131 -2.22 -0.46 -1.94
N ALA A 132 -1.84 0.78 -1.63
CA ALA A 132 -1.53 1.81 -2.63
C ALA A 132 -0.08 1.68 -3.15
N CYS A 133 0.87 1.38 -2.25
CA CYS A 133 2.29 1.27 -2.55
C CYS A 133 2.84 -0.09 -2.08
N PRO A 134 2.54 -1.21 -2.75
CA PRO A 134 2.93 -2.55 -2.30
C PRO A 134 4.43 -2.79 -2.45
N PRO A 135 5.00 -3.74 -1.65
CA PRO A 135 6.34 -4.24 -1.89
C PRO A 135 6.38 -5.04 -3.20
N CYS A 136 7.14 -4.55 -4.18
CA CYS A 136 7.23 -5.16 -5.50
C CYS A 136 8.22 -6.33 -5.52
N LEU A 137 9.39 -6.14 -4.89
CA LEU A 137 10.47 -7.12 -4.88
C LEU A 137 10.27 -8.15 -3.76
N ASN A 138 10.72 -9.37 -4.02
CA ASN A 138 10.64 -10.44 -3.02
C ASN A 138 11.45 -10.11 -1.76
N ARG A 139 12.63 -9.47 -1.90
CA ARG A 139 13.42 -9.00 -0.77
C ARG A 139 12.62 -8.09 0.17
N ASP A 140 11.85 -7.14 -0.36
CA ASP A 140 11.07 -6.20 0.43
C ASP A 140 9.94 -6.93 1.20
N LYS A 141 9.32 -7.92 0.54
CA LYS A 141 8.32 -8.80 1.18
C LYS A 141 8.93 -9.63 2.30
N MET A 142 10.14 -10.16 2.06
CA MET A 142 10.88 -10.95 3.05
C MET A 142 11.33 -10.09 4.24
N ASP A 143 11.76 -8.85 4.01
CA ASP A 143 12.18 -7.94 5.08
C ASP A 143 11.01 -7.63 6.03
N LEU A 144 9.81 -7.36 5.49
CA LEU A 144 8.61 -7.16 6.31
C LEU A 144 8.25 -8.41 7.12
N GLU A 145 8.29 -9.58 6.46
CA GLU A 145 8.00 -10.86 7.11
C GLU A 145 9.02 -11.21 8.18
N ARG A 146 10.29 -10.87 7.96
CA ARG A 146 11.38 -11.10 8.91
C ARG A 146 11.13 -10.43 10.25
N VAL A 147 10.49 -9.24 10.26
CA VAL A 147 10.13 -8.57 11.52
C VAL A 147 9.20 -9.47 12.36
N LEU A 148 8.15 -10.01 11.74
CA LEU A 148 7.21 -10.91 12.42
C LEU A 148 7.88 -12.25 12.80
N ARG A 149 8.68 -12.82 11.92
CA ARG A 149 9.40 -14.08 12.14
C ARG A 149 10.36 -13.97 13.34
N VAL A 150 11.08 -12.87 13.45
CA VAL A 150 11.98 -12.60 14.60
C VAL A 150 11.14 -12.33 15.85
N GLY A 151 10.09 -11.52 15.74
CA GLY A 151 9.23 -11.18 16.87
C GLY A 151 8.60 -12.41 17.53
N THR A 152 8.06 -13.34 16.73
CA THR A 152 7.43 -14.57 17.28
C THR A 152 8.41 -15.49 18.02
N ARG A 153 9.73 -15.42 17.76
CA ARG A 153 10.75 -16.16 18.51
C ARG A 153 11.00 -15.61 19.92
N LEU A 154 10.59 -14.37 20.19
CA LEU A 154 10.76 -13.74 21.49
C LEU A 154 9.68 -14.16 22.49
N VAL A 155 8.63 -14.82 21.99
CA VAL A 155 7.51 -15.28 22.84
C VAL A 155 7.93 -16.50 23.64
N GLN A 156 7.61 -16.46 24.93
CA GLN A 156 7.91 -17.56 25.84
C GLN A 156 7.26 -18.87 25.37
N GLY A 157 8.03 -19.95 25.37
CA GLY A 157 7.57 -21.29 24.98
C GLY A 157 7.49 -21.57 23.47
N LEU A 158 7.71 -20.56 22.60
CA LEU A 158 7.60 -20.75 21.14
C LEU A 158 8.92 -20.87 20.41
N ARG A 159 10.06 -20.74 21.07
CA ARG A 159 11.38 -20.66 20.44
C ARG A 159 11.76 -21.92 19.63
N GLY A 160 11.34 -23.10 20.09
CA GLY A 160 11.61 -24.39 19.43
C GLY A 160 10.66 -24.73 18.28
N GLN A 161 9.58 -24.00 18.11
CA GLN A 161 8.59 -24.24 17.06
C GLN A 161 9.02 -23.65 15.72
N THR A 162 8.55 -24.25 14.63
CA THR A 162 8.67 -23.68 13.28
C THR A 162 7.89 -22.37 13.15
N TYR A 163 8.18 -21.57 12.15
CA TYR A 163 7.48 -20.30 11.97
C TYR A 163 5.96 -20.44 11.75
N PRO A 164 5.48 -21.37 10.92
CA PRO A 164 4.04 -21.63 10.78
C PRO A 164 3.36 -22.05 12.09
N GLU A 165 3.99 -22.94 12.87
CA GLU A 165 3.47 -23.38 14.16
C GLU A 165 3.34 -22.22 15.16
N ARG A 166 4.36 -21.33 15.20
CA ARG A 166 4.29 -20.12 16.04
C ARG A 166 3.14 -19.21 15.66
N LEU A 167 2.90 -19.00 14.34
CA LEU A 167 1.77 -18.20 13.87
C LEU A 167 0.43 -18.82 14.28
N LEU A 168 0.31 -20.14 14.15
CA LEU A 168 -0.89 -20.88 14.56
C LEU A 168 -1.13 -20.76 16.09
N SER A 169 -0.08 -21.00 16.89
CA SER A 169 -0.15 -20.87 18.37
C SER A 169 -0.53 -19.46 18.83
N LEU A 170 -0.16 -18.44 18.05
CA LEU A 170 -0.47 -17.03 18.34
C LEU A 170 -1.80 -16.57 17.74
N GLY A 171 -2.46 -17.36 16.91
CA GLY A 171 -3.63 -16.94 16.14
C GLY A 171 -3.31 -15.76 15.20
N MET A 172 -2.09 -15.72 14.66
CA MET A 172 -1.62 -14.63 13.81
C MET A 172 -1.46 -15.07 12.36
N TYR A 173 -1.71 -14.15 11.46
CA TYR A 173 -1.45 -14.34 10.03
C TYR A 173 -0.07 -13.83 9.65
N SER A 174 0.54 -14.45 8.64
CA SER A 174 1.76 -13.95 8.01
C SER A 174 1.52 -12.57 7.36
N MET A 175 2.56 -11.75 7.22
CA MET A 175 2.48 -10.47 6.52
C MET A 175 2.09 -10.68 5.04
N HIS A 176 2.50 -11.80 4.45
CA HIS A 176 2.10 -12.19 3.10
C HIS A 176 0.57 -12.36 2.97
N TYR A 177 -0.03 -13.20 3.84
CA TYR A 177 -1.48 -13.41 3.81
C TYR A 177 -2.25 -12.13 4.14
N ARG A 178 -1.80 -11.36 5.13
CA ARG A 178 -2.44 -10.10 5.52
C ARG A 178 -2.52 -9.10 4.38
N ARG A 179 -1.48 -9.03 3.54
CA ARG A 179 -1.48 -8.18 2.34
C ARG A 179 -2.55 -8.62 1.35
N ILE A 180 -2.61 -9.92 1.03
CA ILE A 180 -3.62 -10.50 0.12
C ILE A 180 -5.03 -10.25 0.66
N ARG A 181 -5.22 -10.53 1.93
CA ARG A 181 -6.48 -10.31 2.65
C ARG A 181 -6.90 -8.84 2.59
N GLY A 182 -5.99 -7.93 2.82
CA GLY A 182 -6.24 -6.49 2.73
C GLY A 182 -6.63 -6.04 1.32
N ASP A 183 -5.94 -6.55 0.29
CA ASP A 183 -6.26 -6.28 -1.11
C ASP A 183 -7.67 -6.77 -1.47
N LEU A 184 -8.05 -7.97 -1.05
CA LEU A 184 -9.37 -8.54 -1.32
C LEU A 184 -10.48 -7.80 -0.57
N ILE A 185 -10.26 -7.42 0.69
CA ILE A 185 -11.23 -6.62 1.46
C ILE A 185 -11.40 -5.23 0.82
N LEU A 186 -10.32 -4.60 0.37
CA LEU A 186 -10.40 -3.31 -0.32
C LEU A 186 -11.17 -3.44 -1.64
N THR A 187 -10.88 -4.48 -2.43
CA THR A 187 -11.61 -4.77 -3.68
C THR A 187 -13.09 -4.98 -3.42
N TYR A 188 -13.45 -5.79 -2.41
CA TYR A 188 -14.84 -6.00 -2.00
C TYR A 188 -15.52 -4.66 -1.64
N ARG A 189 -14.86 -3.80 -0.88
CA ARG A 189 -15.41 -2.49 -0.48
C ARG A 189 -15.63 -1.55 -1.67
N ILE A 190 -14.73 -1.57 -2.65
CA ILE A 190 -14.85 -0.78 -3.89
C ILE A 190 -16.05 -1.27 -4.70
N LEU A 191 -16.14 -2.58 -4.96
CA LEU A 191 -17.17 -3.18 -5.80
C LEU A 191 -18.57 -3.10 -5.17
N THR A 192 -18.67 -3.06 -3.83
CA THR A 192 -19.94 -2.93 -3.11
C THR A 192 -20.29 -1.50 -2.74
N GLY A 193 -19.57 -0.49 -3.27
CA GLY A 193 -19.85 0.92 -3.01
C GLY A 193 -19.62 1.38 -1.55
N LYS A 194 -18.86 0.60 -0.76
CA LYS A 194 -18.55 0.91 0.65
C LYS A 194 -17.31 1.79 0.82
N ILE A 195 -16.80 2.32 -0.26
CA ILE A 195 -15.76 3.35 -0.34
C ILE A 195 -16.29 4.43 -1.32
N GLY A 196 -15.83 5.68 -1.15
CA GLY A 196 -16.24 6.79 -1.99
C GLY A 196 -16.11 6.52 -3.50
N PRO A 197 -16.85 7.28 -4.33
CA PRO A 197 -16.99 7.05 -5.77
C PRO A 197 -15.69 7.15 -6.57
N ASP A 198 -14.68 7.83 -6.05
CA ASP A 198 -13.39 8.09 -6.72
C ASP A 198 -12.64 6.81 -7.13
N LEU A 199 -12.92 5.67 -6.47
CA LEU A 199 -12.31 4.39 -6.78
C LEU A 199 -13.18 3.45 -7.60
N SER A 200 -14.41 3.84 -7.94
CA SER A 200 -15.36 2.99 -8.69
C SER A 200 -14.85 2.56 -10.06
N GLY A 201 -14.08 3.42 -10.74
CA GLY A 201 -13.46 3.15 -12.05
C GLY A 201 -12.18 2.30 -12.01
N LEU A 202 -11.73 1.86 -10.82
CA LEU A 202 -10.48 1.10 -10.69
C LEU A 202 -10.55 -0.30 -11.30
N PHE A 203 -11.73 -0.89 -11.36
CA PHE A 203 -11.98 -2.24 -11.88
C PHE A 203 -13.03 -2.23 -12.98
N SER A 204 -12.80 -3.05 -14.00
CA SER A 204 -13.78 -3.30 -15.07
C SER A 204 -14.40 -4.70 -14.87
N PRO A 205 -15.73 -4.85 -14.97
CA PRO A 205 -16.37 -6.15 -14.96
C PRO A 205 -15.86 -7.05 -16.11
N ALA A 206 -15.88 -8.36 -15.90
CA ALA A 206 -15.58 -9.30 -16.98
C ALA A 206 -16.64 -9.21 -18.09
N THR A 207 -16.18 -9.23 -19.34
CA THR A 207 -17.04 -9.04 -20.52
C THR A 207 -17.95 -10.24 -20.83
N LEU A 208 -17.63 -11.42 -20.28
CA LEU A 208 -18.40 -12.64 -20.51
C LEU A 208 -19.27 -12.97 -19.28
N PRO A 209 -20.60 -12.88 -19.36
CA PRO A 209 -21.49 -13.11 -18.21
C PRO A 209 -21.56 -14.58 -17.75
N SER A 210 -21.10 -15.55 -18.58
CA SER A 210 -21.20 -16.99 -18.31
C SER A 210 -19.91 -17.64 -17.78
N LEU A 211 -18.99 -16.88 -17.20
CA LEU A 211 -17.79 -17.44 -16.60
C LEU A 211 -18.14 -18.30 -15.36
N ARG A 212 -17.56 -19.52 -15.27
CA ARG A 212 -17.72 -20.39 -14.10
C ARG A 212 -17.32 -19.67 -12.81
N GLY A 213 -18.16 -19.79 -11.77
CA GLY A 213 -17.96 -19.17 -10.45
C GLY A 213 -18.91 -18.01 -10.18
N HIS A 214 -18.48 -17.02 -9.40
CA HIS A 214 -19.33 -15.90 -9.01
C HIS A 214 -19.53 -14.86 -10.13
N PRO A 215 -20.65 -14.09 -10.13
CA PRO A 215 -20.97 -13.14 -11.19
C PRO A 215 -20.17 -11.84 -11.14
N LEU A 216 -19.50 -11.52 -10.03
CA LEU A 216 -18.71 -10.29 -9.85
C LEU A 216 -17.26 -10.48 -10.29
N LYS A 217 -17.02 -11.20 -11.38
CA LYS A 217 -15.67 -11.37 -11.93
C LYS A 217 -15.17 -10.10 -12.59
N LEU A 218 -13.87 -9.90 -12.49
CA LEU A 218 -13.17 -8.72 -12.97
C LEU A 218 -12.34 -9.06 -14.21
N HIS A 219 -12.33 -8.13 -15.16
CA HIS A 219 -11.47 -8.19 -16.33
C HIS A 219 -10.02 -7.87 -15.94
N LYS A 220 -9.08 -8.73 -16.32
CA LYS A 220 -7.65 -8.52 -16.12
C LYS A 220 -7.04 -7.87 -17.36
N PRO A 221 -6.68 -6.58 -17.32
CA PRO A 221 -6.07 -5.91 -18.47
C PRO A 221 -4.72 -6.54 -18.80
N ARG A 222 -4.41 -6.67 -20.09
CA ARG A 222 -3.09 -7.13 -20.54
C ARG A 222 -2.01 -6.10 -20.18
N SER A 223 -0.84 -6.54 -19.78
CA SER A 223 0.31 -5.67 -19.52
C SER A 223 1.61 -6.47 -19.54
N ASP A 224 2.60 -5.92 -20.21
CA ASP A 224 3.94 -6.51 -20.32
C ASP A 224 4.94 -5.88 -19.35
N ARG A 225 4.50 -4.96 -18.49
CA ARG A 225 5.38 -4.23 -17.56
C ARG A 225 5.19 -4.72 -16.12
N ILE A 226 6.28 -5.17 -15.48
CA ILE A 226 6.31 -5.62 -14.07
C ILE A 226 5.66 -4.60 -13.11
N ARG A 227 5.86 -3.30 -13.33
CA ARG A 227 5.25 -2.24 -12.51
C ARG A 227 3.72 -2.22 -12.57
N THR A 228 3.15 -2.62 -13.68
CA THR A 228 1.70 -2.72 -13.85
C THR A 228 1.14 -3.94 -13.12
N GLU A 229 1.92 -5.03 -13.05
CA GLU A 229 1.56 -6.24 -12.31
C GLU A 229 1.37 -5.99 -10.80
N THR A 230 2.05 -4.99 -10.25
CA THR A 230 1.97 -4.68 -8.81
C THR A 230 0.78 -3.78 -8.44
N ARG A 231 0.10 -3.14 -9.41
CA ARG A 231 -1.08 -2.32 -9.13
C ARG A 231 -2.21 -3.15 -8.56
N LEU A 232 -2.97 -2.59 -7.62
CA LEU A 232 -4.13 -3.26 -7.00
C LEU A 232 -5.10 -3.80 -8.07
N SER A 233 -5.42 -2.95 -9.07
CA SER A 233 -6.32 -3.28 -10.18
C SER A 233 -5.85 -4.41 -11.10
N ARG A 234 -4.73 -5.03 -10.82
CA ARG A 234 -4.22 -6.19 -11.55
C ARG A 234 -3.84 -7.35 -10.63
N ARG A 235 -3.03 -7.10 -9.59
CA ARG A 235 -2.51 -8.16 -8.71
C ARG A 235 -3.59 -8.92 -7.93
N VAL A 236 -4.74 -8.29 -7.70
CA VAL A 236 -5.84 -8.88 -6.94
C VAL A 236 -6.77 -9.76 -7.79
N ILE A 237 -6.83 -9.52 -9.11
CA ILE A 237 -7.90 -10.05 -9.98
C ILE A 237 -7.93 -11.58 -10.00
N ASP A 238 -6.79 -12.25 -10.15
CA ASP A 238 -6.77 -13.72 -10.22
C ASP A 238 -7.31 -14.33 -8.91
N ARG A 239 -6.90 -13.77 -7.76
CA ARG A 239 -7.40 -14.22 -6.46
C ARG A 239 -8.86 -13.87 -6.24
N TRP A 240 -9.28 -12.68 -6.64
CA TRP A 240 -10.66 -12.26 -6.59
C TRP A 240 -11.55 -13.19 -7.43
N ASN A 241 -11.16 -13.45 -8.66
CA ASN A 241 -11.90 -14.30 -9.59
C ASN A 241 -11.95 -15.79 -9.17
N SER A 242 -11.03 -16.24 -8.31
CA SER A 242 -11.01 -17.60 -7.77
C SER A 242 -11.85 -17.77 -6.49
N LEU A 243 -12.41 -16.68 -5.94
CA LEU A 243 -13.23 -16.76 -4.75
C LEU A 243 -14.53 -17.57 -5.02
N PRO A 244 -15.00 -18.36 -4.04
CA PRO A 244 -16.31 -18.99 -4.09
C PRO A 244 -17.45 -17.95 -4.07
N ASP A 245 -18.57 -18.28 -4.72
CA ASP A 245 -19.73 -17.38 -4.84
C ASP A 245 -20.29 -16.93 -3.48
N HIS A 246 -20.39 -17.85 -2.52
CA HIS A 246 -20.89 -17.53 -1.18
C HIS A 246 -20.02 -16.50 -0.43
N VAL A 247 -18.72 -16.46 -0.70
CA VAL A 247 -17.80 -15.47 -0.09
C VAL A 247 -18.05 -14.09 -0.67
N VAL A 248 -18.18 -14.00 -2.00
CA VAL A 248 -18.33 -12.72 -2.70
C VAL A 248 -19.70 -12.09 -2.46
N ARG A 249 -20.75 -12.91 -2.26
CA ARG A 249 -22.12 -12.45 -1.96
C ARG A 249 -22.37 -12.06 -0.51
N GLU A 250 -21.39 -12.24 0.36
CA GLU A 250 -21.53 -11.86 1.77
C GLU A 250 -21.94 -10.38 1.88
N PRO A 251 -22.98 -10.00 2.62
CA PRO A 251 -23.49 -8.62 2.60
C PRO A 251 -22.64 -7.62 3.37
N THR A 252 -21.79 -8.12 4.28
CA THR A 252 -21.00 -7.25 5.18
C THR A 252 -19.50 -7.43 4.98
N VAL A 253 -18.74 -6.34 5.17
CA VAL A 253 -17.26 -6.40 5.14
C VAL A 253 -16.71 -7.38 6.19
N LYS A 254 -17.34 -7.41 7.38
CA LYS A 254 -16.92 -8.31 8.46
C LYS A 254 -17.21 -9.77 8.13
N GLY A 255 -18.38 -10.05 7.54
CA GLY A 255 -18.74 -11.37 7.06
C GLY A 255 -17.81 -11.83 5.94
N PHE A 256 -17.58 -11.01 4.91
CA PHE A 256 -16.62 -11.27 3.84
C PHE A 256 -15.23 -11.62 4.40
N ALA A 257 -14.72 -10.81 5.32
CA ALA A 257 -13.41 -11.06 5.93
C ALA A 257 -13.37 -12.40 6.70
N ARG A 258 -14.45 -12.77 7.40
CA ARG A 258 -14.57 -14.06 8.12
C ARG A 258 -14.62 -15.24 7.16
N GLN A 259 -15.43 -15.15 6.10
CA GLN A 259 -15.49 -16.18 5.07
C GLN A 259 -14.16 -16.36 4.35
N LEU A 260 -13.48 -15.26 4.05
CA LEU A 260 -12.15 -15.28 3.44
C LEU A 260 -11.12 -16.00 4.34
N ASP A 261 -11.17 -15.74 5.66
CA ASP A 261 -10.29 -16.40 6.63
C ASP A 261 -10.62 -17.91 6.74
N ALA A 262 -11.89 -18.31 6.54
CA ALA A 262 -12.32 -19.71 6.55
C ALA A 262 -11.84 -20.53 5.34
N LEU A 263 -11.43 -19.87 4.23
CA LEU A 263 -10.91 -20.58 3.04
C LEU A 263 -9.54 -21.26 3.27
N GLY A 264 -8.92 -21.05 4.43
CA GLY A 264 -7.65 -21.70 4.78
C GLY A 264 -6.43 -21.20 4.01
N TRP A 265 -6.54 -20.11 3.25
CA TRP A 265 -5.40 -19.54 2.50
C TRP A 265 -4.26 -19.05 3.42
N GLN A 266 -4.52 -18.81 4.69
CA GLN A 266 -3.51 -18.53 5.69
C GLN A 266 -2.49 -19.66 5.88
N GLN A 267 -2.89 -20.91 5.59
CA GLN A 267 -2.06 -22.10 5.68
C GLN A 267 -1.26 -22.36 4.40
N GLN A 268 -1.58 -21.67 3.29
CA GLN A 268 -0.79 -21.74 2.09
C GLN A 268 0.61 -21.21 2.39
N THR A 269 1.53 -22.15 2.42
CA THR A 269 2.94 -21.99 2.72
C THR A 269 3.53 -20.79 1.99
N PHE A 270 4.33 -20.07 2.71
CA PHE A 270 5.21 -19.04 2.18
C PHE A 270 5.95 -19.57 0.95
N PRO A 271 5.87 -18.89 -0.20
CA PRO A 271 6.65 -19.27 -1.36
C PRO A 271 8.16 -19.04 -1.18
N PHE A 272 8.60 -18.75 0.05
CA PHE A 272 9.99 -18.40 0.39
C PHE A 272 10.43 -19.04 1.72
N SER A 273 10.06 -20.30 1.96
CA SER A 273 10.63 -21.14 3.02
C SER A 273 12.02 -21.61 2.65
#